data_ddc073110e1ce67e401301a8de536201
#
_entry.id   ddc073110e1ce67e401301a8de536201
#
_cell.length_a   1.000
_cell.length_b   1.000
_cell.length_c   1.000
_cell.angle_alpha   90.00
_cell.angle_beta   90.00
_cell.angle_gamma   90.00
#
_symmetry.space_group_name_H-M   'P 1'
#
loop_
_entity.id
_entity.type
_entity.pdbx_description
1 polymer ?
#
loop_
_entity_poly.entity_id
_entity_poly.type
_entity_poly.pdbx_seq_one_letter_code
_entity_poly.pdbx_strand_id
1 'polypeptide(L)'
;MKKMEMILNAIKEGVLIVDREEKIEFINDAYAEFIGHSLEEVRGKLLTDIRPGAKLPEAMKKGEVQEQIHRVEKGKEYFVNMYPIYENGEVTGGISTVTFLENARFLAEKIGELNEREAYLDARMKEVNG
;
A
#
# COMPACT_ATOMS: atom_id res chain seq x y z
N MET A 1 -0.76 12.77 -17.24
CA MET A 1 -1.75 12.35 -16.21
C MET A 1 -2.38 11.02 -16.54
N LYS A 2 -3.00 10.86 -17.71
CA LYS A 2 -3.58 9.56 -18.10
C LYS A 2 -2.59 8.40 -18.03
N LYS A 3 -1.36 8.62 -18.48
CA LYS A 3 -0.33 7.57 -18.46
C LYS A 3 0.03 7.14 -17.05
N MET A 4 0.15 8.08 -16.12
CA MET A 4 0.42 7.78 -14.72
C MET A 4 -0.75 7.01 -14.10
N GLU A 5 -1.97 7.42 -14.37
CA GLU A 5 -3.17 6.70 -13.90
C GLU A 5 -3.18 5.27 -14.42
N MET A 6 -2.86 5.06 -15.69
CA MET A 6 -2.77 3.72 -16.27
C MET A 6 -1.73 2.85 -15.57
N ILE A 7 -0.57 3.45 -15.27
CA ILE A 7 0.50 2.73 -14.56
C ILE A 7 0.04 2.34 -13.17
N LEU A 8 -0.54 3.28 -12.42
CA LEU A 8 -1.02 3.03 -11.06
C LEU A 8 -2.15 2.01 -11.02
N ASN A 9 -3.03 2.01 -12.04
CA ASN A 9 -4.09 1.01 -12.14
C ASN A 9 -3.58 -0.39 -12.48
N ALA A 10 -2.39 -0.50 -13.01
CA ALA A 10 -1.79 -1.80 -13.34
C ALA A 10 -1.22 -2.53 -12.13
N ILE A 11 -0.97 -1.83 -11.04
CA ILE A 11 -0.39 -2.45 -9.83
C ILE A 11 -1.50 -2.97 -8.92
N LYS A 12 -1.18 -4.04 -8.17
CA LYS A 12 -2.14 -4.71 -7.29
C LYS A 12 -2.27 -4.05 -5.93
N GLU A 13 -1.30 -3.24 -5.54
CA GLU A 13 -1.38 -2.47 -4.31
C GLU A 13 -2.37 -1.33 -4.47
N GLY A 14 -3.09 -1.04 -3.39
CA GLY A 14 -3.98 0.11 -3.39
C GLY A 14 -3.19 1.40 -3.30
N VAL A 15 -3.55 2.39 -4.09
CA VAL A 15 -2.90 3.71 -4.08
C VAL A 15 -3.96 4.79 -3.88
N LEU A 16 -3.71 5.66 -2.92
CA LEU A 16 -4.55 6.81 -2.61
C LEU A 16 -3.67 8.06 -2.62
N ILE A 17 -4.12 9.10 -3.32
CA ILE A 17 -3.42 10.39 -3.35
C ILE A 17 -4.40 11.47 -2.92
N VAL A 18 -3.98 12.31 -1.98
CA VAL A 18 -4.78 13.45 -1.51
C VAL A 18 -4.01 14.74 -1.71
N ASP A 19 -4.74 15.84 -1.82
CA ASP A 19 -4.16 17.16 -1.96
C ASP A 19 -3.83 17.76 -0.58
N ARG A 20 -3.36 19.03 -0.58
CA ARG A 20 -3.00 19.76 0.63
C ARG A 20 -4.16 19.88 1.62
N GLU A 21 -5.39 19.92 1.12
CA GLU A 21 -6.59 20.04 1.94
C GLU A 21 -7.18 18.69 2.36
N GLU A 22 -6.43 17.61 2.10
CA GLU A 22 -6.83 16.24 2.44
C GLU A 22 -8.02 15.73 1.60
N LYS A 23 -8.25 16.35 0.45
CA LYS A 23 -9.26 15.89 -0.51
C LYS A 23 -8.65 14.88 -1.46
N ILE A 24 -9.44 13.88 -1.79
CA ILE A 24 -8.99 12.79 -2.64
C ILE A 24 -8.80 13.27 -4.08
N GLU A 25 -7.57 13.16 -4.59
CA GLU A 25 -7.26 13.46 -5.99
C GLU A 25 -7.33 12.21 -6.86
N PHE A 26 -6.90 11.08 -6.31
CA PHE A 26 -6.82 9.85 -7.08
C PHE A 26 -6.85 8.63 -6.17
N ILE A 27 -7.54 7.58 -6.63
CA ILE A 27 -7.40 6.22 -6.11
C ILE A 27 -7.26 5.30 -7.32
N ASN A 28 -6.41 4.27 -7.21
CA ASN A 28 -6.30 3.31 -8.30
C ASN A 28 -7.39 2.22 -8.16
N ASP A 29 -7.48 1.33 -9.15
CA ASP A 29 -8.50 0.30 -9.18
C ASP A 29 -8.45 -0.61 -7.95
N ALA A 30 -7.25 -0.98 -7.49
CA ALA A 30 -7.10 -1.82 -6.31
C ALA A 30 -7.65 -1.15 -5.05
N TYR A 31 -7.40 0.16 -4.89
CA TYR A 31 -7.92 0.91 -3.75
C TYR A 31 -9.44 1.08 -3.85
N ALA A 32 -9.94 1.35 -5.05
CA ALA A 32 -11.38 1.47 -5.29
C ALA A 32 -12.12 0.18 -4.90
N GLU A 33 -11.58 -0.95 -5.28
CA GLU A 33 -12.14 -2.25 -4.90
C GLU A 33 -12.10 -2.45 -3.38
N PHE A 34 -11.00 -2.06 -2.75
CA PHE A 34 -10.82 -2.17 -1.30
C PHE A 34 -11.88 -1.39 -0.53
N ILE A 35 -12.15 -0.14 -0.92
CA ILE A 35 -13.11 0.71 -0.20
C ILE A 35 -14.55 0.60 -0.72
N GLY A 36 -14.75 -0.04 -1.87
CA GLY A 36 -16.08 -0.21 -2.45
C GLY A 36 -16.65 1.04 -3.10
N HIS A 37 -15.80 1.97 -3.53
CA HIS A 37 -16.20 3.20 -4.20
C HIS A 37 -15.31 3.45 -5.40
N SER A 38 -15.87 3.99 -6.47
CA SER A 38 -15.08 4.38 -7.65
C SER A 38 -14.36 5.71 -7.41
N LEU A 39 -13.34 5.98 -8.21
CA LEU A 39 -12.65 7.27 -8.17
C LEU A 39 -13.63 8.43 -8.41
N GLU A 40 -14.55 8.26 -9.35
CA GLU A 40 -15.54 9.31 -9.66
C GLU A 40 -16.41 9.66 -8.47
N GLU A 41 -16.77 8.65 -7.66
CA GLU A 41 -17.57 8.86 -6.45
C GLU A 41 -16.84 9.64 -5.37
N VAL A 42 -15.52 9.45 -5.25
CA VAL A 42 -14.75 10.00 -4.12
C VAL A 42 -13.85 11.18 -4.47
N ARG A 43 -13.56 11.40 -5.76
CA ARG A 43 -12.69 12.50 -6.17
C ARG A 43 -13.21 13.84 -5.65
N GLY A 44 -12.33 14.61 -5.03
CA GLY A 44 -12.66 15.92 -4.47
C GLY A 44 -13.30 15.88 -3.10
N LYS A 45 -13.62 14.71 -2.59
CA LYS A 45 -14.20 14.57 -1.25
C LYS A 45 -13.10 14.48 -0.20
N LEU A 46 -13.41 14.91 1.00
CA LEU A 46 -12.48 14.85 2.12
C LEU A 46 -12.20 13.39 2.46
N LEU A 47 -10.92 13.04 2.61
CA LEU A 47 -10.54 11.66 2.90
C LEU A 47 -11.24 11.09 4.13
N THR A 48 -11.31 11.87 5.22
CA THR A 48 -11.92 11.41 6.47
C THR A 48 -13.43 11.20 6.37
N ASP A 49 -14.10 11.79 5.38
CA ASP A 49 -15.52 11.50 5.13
C ASP A 49 -15.70 10.12 4.50
N ILE A 50 -14.74 9.67 3.70
CA ILE A 50 -14.79 8.35 3.06
C ILE A 50 -14.14 7.30 3.95
N ARG A 51 -13.04 7.66 4.64
CA ARG A 51 -12.24 6.79 5.50
C ARG A 51 -12.04 7.43 6.86
N PRO A 52 -13.03 7.37 7.78
CA PRO A 52 -12.95 8.08 9.06
C PRO A 52 -11.75 7.73 9.92
N GLY A 53 -11.23 6.51 9.79
CA GLY A 53 -10.06 6.08 10.55
C GLY A 53 -8.72 6.32 9.87
N ALA A 54 -8.70 7.04 8.75
CA ALA A 54 -7.47 7.26 8.00
C ALA A 54 -6.44 8.04 8.80
N LYS A 55 -5.19 7.60 8.75
CA LYS A 55 -4.06 8.23 9.46
C LYS A 55 -3.18 9.08 8.57
N LEU A 56 -3.45 9.12 7.27
CA LEU A 56 -2.68 9.93 6.33
C LEU A 56 -2.68 11.42 6.72
N PRO A 57 -3.80 12.02 7.17
CA PRO A 57 -3.77 13.41 7.62
C PRO A 57 -2.77 13.67 8.74
N GLU A 58 -2.63 12.74 9.70
CA GLU A 58 -1.64 12.88 10.77
C GLU A 58 -0.21 12.84 10.23
N ALA A 59 0.08 11.93 9.31
CA ALA A 59 1.39 11.82 8.67
C ALA A 59 1.73 13.11 7.93
N MET A 60 0.74 13.70 7.25
CA MET A 60 0.92 14.96 6.54
C MET A 60 1.22 16.12 7.50
N LYS A 61 0.48 16.22 8.62
CA LYS A 61 0.70 17.26 9.62
C LYS A 61 2.07 17.17 10.28
N LYS A 62 2.50 15.95 10.57
CA LYS A 62 3.81 15.70 11.17
C LYS A 62 4.94 15.78 10.16
N GLY A 63 4.62 15.68 8.88
CA GLY A 63 5.63 15.61 7.83
C GLY A 63 6.49 14.37 7.93
N GLU A 64 5.95 13.28 8.45
CA GLU A 64 6.69 12.04 8.69
C GLU A 64 6.18 10.88 7.85
N VAL A 65 7.11 10.10 7.31
CA VAL A 65 6.79 8.85 6.63
C VAL A 65 6.41 7.80 7.67
N GLN A 66 5.31 7.09 7.40
CA GLN A 66 4.86 5.96 8.22
C GLN A 66 4.84 4.73 7.33
N GLU A 67 5.60 3.70 7.66
CA GLU A 67 5.68 2.51 6.82
C GLU A 67 5.29 1.25 7.57
N GLN A 68 4.69 0.31 6.83
CA GLN A 68 4.34 -1.02 7.30
C GLN A 68 3.44 -1.04 8.53
N ILE A 69 2.46 -0.14 8.55
CA ILE A 69 1.47 -0.11 9.62
C ILE A 69 0.46 -1.23 9.37
N HIS A 70 0.40 -2.19 10.27
CA HIS A 70 -0.53 -3.32 10.18
C HIS A 70 -1.93 -2.89 10.60
N ARG A 71 -2.93 -3.20 9.80
CA ARG A 71 -4.31 -2.90 10.11
C ARG A 71 -5.22 -4.07 9.77
N VAL A 72 -6.30 -4.17 10.53
CA VAL A 72 -7.36 -5.14 10.26
C VAL A 72 -8.67 -4.37 10.20
N GLU A 73 -9.41 -4.55 9.12
CA GLU A 73 -10.68 -3.87 8.92
C GLU A 73 -11.65 -4.79 8.19
N LYS A 74 -12.81 -5.02 8.79
CA LYS A 74 -13.87 -5.87 8.21
C LYS A 74 -13.35 -7.23 7.72
N GLY A 75 -12.48 -7.85 8.53
CA GLY A 75 -11.91 -9.16 8.21
C GLY A 75 -10.78 -9.15 7.19
N LYS A 76 -10.38 -7.99 6.71
CA LYS A 76 -9.25 -7.84 5.80
C LYS A 76 -8.03 -7.34 6.57
N GLU A 77 -6.91 -8.02 6.39
CA GLU A 77 -5.63 -7.58 6.93
C GLU A 77 -4.80 -6.93 5.84
N TYR A 78 -4.11 -5.85 6.18
CA TYR A 78 -3.29 -5.15 5.22
C TYR A 78 -2.22 -4.32 5.92
N PHE A 79 -1.20 -3.94 5.16
CA PHE A 79 -0.17 -2.99 5.59
C PHE A 79 -0.37 -1.69 4.86
N VAL A 80 -0.25 -0.60 5.58
CA VAL A 80 -0.38 0.74 5.02
C VAL A 80 0.95 1.46 5.11
N ASN A 81 1.33 2.11 4.03
CA ASN A 81 2.44 3.05 4.01
C ASN A 81 1.88 4.42 3.70
N MET A 82 2.37 5.43 4.40
CA MET A 82 1.89 6.80 4.25
C MET A 82 3.07 7.74 4.09
N TYR A 83 3.01 8.58 3.06
CA TYR A 83 4.09 9.47 2.67
C TYR A 83 3.56 10.88 2.47
N PRO A 84 4.07 11.87 3.21
CA PRO A 84 3.79 13.25 2.86
C PRO A 84 4.46 13.58 1.52
N ILE A 85 3.80 14.37 0.71
CA ILE A 85 4.38 14.87 -0.55
C ILE A 85 4.88 16.27 -0.29
N TYR A 86 6.16 16.50 -0.58
CA TYR A 86 6.79 17.79 -0.36
C TYR A 86 7.03 18.53 -1.66
N GLU A 87 6.82 19.82 -1.62
CA GLU A 87 7.15 20.73 -2.69
C GLU A 87 7.71 22.01 -2.07
N ASN A 88 8.94 22.36 -2.42
CA ASN A 88 9.62 23.53 -1.84
C ASN A 88 9.65 23.54 -0.30
N GLY A 89 9.82 22.37 0.31
CA GLY A 89 9.89 22.25 1.75
C GLY A 89 8.56 22.23 2.49
N GLU A 90 7.46 22.35 1.77
CA GLU A 90 6.11 22.31 2.35
C GLU A 90 5.38 21.03 1.96
N VAL A 91 4.52 20.54 2.84
CA VAL A 91 3.66 19.40 2.54
C VAL A 91 2.52 19.88 1.65
N THR A 92 2.46 19.37 0.42
CA THR A 92 1.46 19.76 -0.57
C THR A 92 0.44 18.66 -0.85
N GLY A 93 0.58 17.52 -0.20
CA GLY A 93 -0.32 16.41 -0.38
C GLY A 93 0.17 15.20 0.38
N GLY A 94 -0.46 14.07 0.14
CA GLY A 94 -0.08 12.81 0.73
C GLY A 94 -0.41 11.65 -0.17
N ILE A 95 0.36 10.57 -0.02
CA ILE A 95 0.10 9.33 -0.72
C ILE A 95 0.07 8.19 0.30
N SER A 96 -0.90 7.31 0.13
CA SER A 96 -1.00 6.08 0.92
C SER A 96 -0.99 4.89 -0.01
N THR A 97 -0.22 3.86 0.33
CA THR A 97 -0.26 2.59 -0.37
C THR A 97 -0.73 1.51 0.59
N VAL A 98 -1.50 0.55 0.05
CA VAL A 98 -2.06 -0.55 0.82
C VAL A 98 -1.61 -1.85 0.20
N THR A 99 -0.89 -2.66 1.00
CA THR A 99 -0.47 -4.00 0.58
C THR A 99 -1.35 -5.01 1.29
N PHE A 100 -2.14 -5.76 0.52
CA PHE A 100 -3.07 -6.73 1.09
C PHE A 100 -2.30 -7.96 1.56
N LEU A 101 -2.61 -8.43 2.77
CA LEU A 101 -1.89 -9.52 3.41
C LEU A 101 -1.98 -10.83 2.61
N GLU A 102 -3.07 -11.03 1.90
CA GLU A 102 -3.24 -12.18 1.05
C GLU A 102 -2.10 -12.33 0.04
N ASN A 103 -1.74 -11.21 -0.61
CA ASN A 103 -0.60 -11.17 -1.52
C ASN A 103 0.73 -11.37 -0.77
N ALA A 104 0.84 -10.77 0.41
CA ALA A 104 2.02 -10.91 1.25
C ALA A 104 2.22 -12.36 1.70
N ARG A 105 1.13 -13.06 2.05
CA ARG A 105 1.17 -14.47 2.41
C ARG A 105 1.67 -15.33 1.26
N PHE A 106 1.16 -15.08 0.06
CA PHE A 106 1.58 -15.80 -1.13
C PHE A 106 3.09 -15.66 -1.35
N LEU A 107 3.61 -14.44 -1.26
CA LEU A 107 5.04 -14.19 -1.42
C LEU A 107 5.86 -14.86 -0.31
N ALA A 108 5.39 -14.80 0.94
CA ALA A 108 6.05 -15.43 2.06
C ALA A 108 6.10 -16.96 1.89
N GLU A 109 5.02 -17.57 1.42
CA GLU A 109 4.97 -19.00 1.13
C GLU A 109 5.98 -19.38 0.04
N LYS A 110 6.07 -18.57 -1.03
CA LYS A 110 7.03 -18.81 -2.10
C LYS A 110 8.47 -18.69 -1.61
N ILE A 111 8.76 -17.70 -0.78
CA ILE A 111 10.09 -17.55 -0.17
C ILE A 111 10.39 -18.74 0.72
N GLY A 112 9.42 -19.20 1.52
CA GLY A 112 9.55 -20.36 2.37
C GLY A 112 9.88 -21.63 1.57
N GLU A 113 9.17 -21.85 0.45
CA GLU A 113 9.43 -22.98 -0.44
C GLU A 113 10.86 -22.94 -1.00
N LEU A 114 11.33 -21.76 -1.40
CA LEU A 114 12.67 -21.58 -1.93
C LEU A 114 13.72 -21.87 -0.85
N ASN A 115 13.51 -21.40 0.36
CA ASN A 115 14.42 -21.62 1.48
C ASN A 115 14.48 -23.10 1.84
N GLU A 116 13.37 -23.81 1.85
CA GLU A 116 13.32 -25.24 2.10
C GLU A 116 14.09 -26.02 1.02
N ARG A 117 13.94 -25.61 -0.23
CA ARG A 117 14.63 -26.22 -1.35
C ARG A 117 16.14 -26.01 -1.25
N GLU A 118 16.60 -24.82 -0.88
CA GLU A 118 18.01 -24.53 -0.66
C GLU A 118 18.58 -25.38 0.47
N ALA A 119 17.86 -25.46 1.59
CA ALA A 119 18.27 -26.26 2.73
C ALA A 119 18.41 -27.74 2.35
N TYR A 120 17.47 -28.25 1.56
CA TYR A 120 17.51 -29.62 1.08
C TYR A 120 18.73 -29.87 0.19
N LEU A 121 19.01 -28.97 -0.75
CA LEU A 121 20.17 -29.09 -1.63
C LEU A 121 21.48 -29.03 -0.87
N ASP A 122 21.60 -28.11 0.10
CA ASP A 122 22.80 -28.02 0.96
C ASP A 122 23.04 -29.31 1.74
N ALA A 123 21.98 -29.89 2.30
CA ALA A 123 22.09 -31.15 3.03
C ALA A 123 22.57 -32.27 2.11
N ARG A 124 22.06 -32.34 0.88
CA ARG A 124 22.51 -33.34 -0.09
C ARG A 124 23.94 -33.13 -0.52
N MET A 125 24.37 -31.91 -0.69
CA MET A 125 25.77 -31.60 -1.04
C MET A 125 26.71 -32.02 0.08
N LYS A 126 26.34 -31.81 1.33
CA LYS A 126 27.11 -32.27 2.49
C LYS A 126 27.24 -33.79 2.54
N GLU A 127 26.17 -34.51 2.22
CA GLU A 127 26.21 -35.98 2.16
C GLU A 127 27.18 -36.49 1.10
N VAL A 128 27.19 -35.80 -0.07
CA VAL A 128 28.06 -36.20 -1.18
C VAL A 128 29.54 -35.91 -0.87
N ASN A 129 29.79 -34.76 -0.21
CA ASN A 129 31.16 -34.29 0.07
C ASN A 129 31.71 -34.78 1.42
N GLY A 130 30.84 -35.35 2.22
CA GLY A 130 31.24 -35.88 3.54
C GLY A 130 31.49 -37.34 3.52
#